data_448eaa42835d1235fc863df84cf574a8
#
_entry.id   448eaa42835d1235fc863df84cf574a8
#
_cell.length_a   1.000
_cell.length_b   1.000
_cell.length_c   1.000
_cell.angle_alpha   90.00
_cell.angle_beta   90.00
_cell.angle_gamma   90.00
#
_symmetry.space_group_name_H-M   'P 1'
#
loop_
_entity.id
_entity.type
_entity.pdbx_description
1 polymer ?
#
loop_
_entity_poly.entity_id
_entity_poly.type
_entity_poly.pdbx_seq_one_letter_code
_entity_poly.pdbx_strand_id
1 'polypeptide(L)'
;MTVLLHRLRLVKPRTHILLVVAVTFIALLVSAGLRATPGVLMVPLELNFGWDRATISFAAAVGIFLYGLVGPFAAALMMSIGIRRTLLGGLALMAAATFSSLWMSKPWHYVLTWGLLSGIGSGAVASVLGAAVVNRWFATRQGLVMGLLSASTATGALIFLPFLAWLSHTGAWRPVVATVSLACLALVPVVALVFPERPADIGTRRFGEDADDPPPPPRQARTAGLAIAVLLRAARRPVFWLLFGTFFVCGLTTNGLVGTHMIAFCGDNGVTPVAAAGLLSLMGFFDLLGTTASSWLTDRHDPRRLLVAYYGLRGASLVALPFINFDATHLTVFAVIYGLDWIATVPPTVKLANQAFGEEGPIAFGWILTGHQLGAAVAAFGAGLLRQQTGSYVPAFVAAGAMGVLAAGVLWLSIRGRTPAPAAEAA
;
A
#
# COMPACT_ATOMS: atom_id res chain seq x y z
N MET A 1 32.32 -13.00 4.45
CA MET A 1 31.50 -12.84 3.23
C MET A 1 31.79 -13.92 2.20
N THR A 2 33.04 -14.21 1.86
CA THR A 2 33.46 -15.23 0.87
C THR A 2 33.02 -16.65 1.23
N VAL A 3 33.13 -17.07 2.49
CA VAL A 3 32.78 -18.42 2.96
C VAL A 3 31.25 -18.65 2.88
N LEU A 4 30.45 -17.63 3.12
CA LEU A 4 28.98 -17.72 3.06
C LEU A 4 28.47 -17.82 1.62
N LEU A 5 29.07 -17.07 0.70
CA LEU A 5 28.80 -17.17 -0.74
C LEU A 5 29.17 -18.56 -1.28
N HIS A 6 30.19 -19.19 -0.70
CA HIS A 6 30.58 -20.57 -1.05
C HIS A 6 29.54 -21.61 -0.58
N ARG A 7 28.99 -21.45 0.63
CA ARG A 7 27.89 -22.32 1.11
C ARG A 7 26.58 -22.13 0.32
N LEU A 8 26.29 -20.92 -0.15
CA LEU A 8 25.13 -20.67 -0.98
C LEU A 8 25.24 -21.35 -2.37
N ARG A 9 26.43 -21.55 -2.91
CA ARG A 9 26.66 -22.27 -4.18
C ARG A 9 26.33 -23.77 -4.10
N LEU A 10 26.22 -24.35 -2.91
CA LEU A 10 25.86 -25.75 -2.70
C LEU A 10 24.34 -26.00 -2.73
N VAL A 11 23.53 -24.95 -2.68
CA VAL A 11 22.06 -25.06 -2.74
C VAL A 11 21.61 -25.04 -4.20
N LYS A 12 20.65 -25.92 -4.55
CA LYS A 12 20.12 -26.01 -5.93
C LYS A 12 19.60 -24.63 -6.39
N PRO A 13 19.85 -24.20 -7.65
CA PRO A 13 19.46 -22.90 -8.18
C PRO A 13 17.98 -22.54 -7.96
N ARG A 14 17.08 -23.50 -8.11
CA ARG A 14 15.63 -23.33 -7.85
C ARG A 14 15.32 -22.96 -6.40
N THR A 15 16.06 -23.50 -5.43
CA THR A 15 15.86 -23.21 -4.01
C THR A 15 16.26 -21.77 -3.70
N HIS A 16 17.30 -21.22 -4.32
CA HIS A 16 17.68 -19.82 -4.16
C HIS A 16 16.63 -18.85 -4.69
N ILE A 17 16.04 -19.14 -5.85
CA ILE A 17 14.97 -18.33 -6.42
C ILE A 17 13.77 -18.30 -5.47
N LEU A 18 13.39 -19.48 -4.93
CA LEU A 18 12.31 -19.56 -3.94
C LEU A 18 12.63 -18.79 -2.66
N LEU A 19 13.87 -18.85 -2.18
CA LEU A 19 14.32 -18.09 -1.00
C LEU A 19 14.25 -16.58 -1.23
N VAL A 20 14.65 -16.10 -2.41
CA VAL A 20 14.54 -14.66 -2.76
C VAL A 20 13.08 -14.22 -2.77
N VAL A 21 12.18 -15.02 -3.36
CA VAL A 21 10.74 -14.73 -3.37
C VAL A 21 10.17 -14.76 -1.95
N ALA A 22 10.51 -15.76 -1.15
CA ALA A 22 10.04 -15.90 0.23
C ALA A 22 10.51 -14.73 1.11
N VAL A 23 11.80 -14.36 1.04
CA VAL A 23 12.35 -13.21 1.79
C VAL A 23 11.70 -11.91 1.34
N THR A 24 11.48 -11.72 0.04
CA THR A 24 10.77 -10.55 -0.48
C THR A 24 9.32 -10.50 0.01
N PHE A 25 8.62 -11.64 -0.03
CA PHE A 25 7.25 -11.77 0.47
C PHE A 25 7.17 -11.39 1.95
N ILE A 26 8.05 -11.94 2.79
CA ILE A 26 8.08 -11.65 4.23
C ILE A 26 8.45 -10.18 4.49
N ALA A 27 9.38 -9.60 3.73
CA ALA A 27 9.73 -8.18 3.87
C ALA A 27 8.55 -7.25 3.54
N LEU A 28 7.82 -7.53 2.47
CA LEU A 28 6.60 -6.79 2.10
C LEU A 28 5.49 -6.97 3.14
N LEU A 29 5.31 -8.19 3.65
CA LEU A 29 4.36 -8.53 4.69
C LEU A 29 4.64 -7.77 6.00
N VAL A 30 5.89 -7.78 6.49
CA VAL A 30 6.31 -7.03 7.69
C VAL A 30 6.17 -5.53 7.48
N SER A 31 6.53 -5.01 6.31
CA SER A 31 6.34 -3.59 5.95
C SER A 31 4.85 -3.20 5.96
N ALA A 32 3.95 -4.08 5.52
CA ALA A 32 2.51 -3.86 5.57
C ALA A 32 1.99 -3.85 7.02
N GLY A 33 2.45 -4.78 7.85
CA GLY A 33 2.13 -4.82 9.29
C GLY A 33 2.58 -3.54 10.01
N LEU A 34 3.80 -3.07 9.74
CA LEU A 34 4.31 -1.81 10.29
C LEU A 34 3.41 -0.62 9.91
N ARG A 35 3.00 -0.52 8.65
CA ARG A 35 2.13 0.58 8.18
C ARG A 35 0.73 0.54 8.78
N ALA A 36 0.21 -0.63 9.12
CA ALA A 36 -1.09 -0.79 9.77
C ALA A 36 -1.04 -0.51 11.30
N THR A 37 0.14 -0.56 11.91
CA THR A 37 0.34 -0.41 13.36
C THR A 37 -0.15 0.92 13.93
N PRO A 38 0.00 2.10 13.29
CA PRO A 38 -0.52 3.36 13.82
C PRO A 38 -2.01 3.35 14.15
N GLY A 39 -2.83 2.63 13.37
CA GLY A 39 -4.26 2.46 13.66
C GLY A 39 -4.53 1.67 14.96
N VAL A 40 -3.69 0.67 15.24
CA VAL A 40 -3.76 -0.10 16.49
C VAL A 40 -3.26 0.70 17.68
N LEU A 41 -2.23 1.53 17.49
CA LEU A 41 -1.60 2.32 18.56
C LEU A 41 -2.40 3.57 18.96
N MET A 42 -3.40 3.99 18.19
CA MET A 42 -4.11 5.26 18.39
C MET A 42 -4.68 5.37 19.80
N VAL A 43 -5.51 4.44 20.20
CA VAL A 43 -6.13 4.43 21.54
C VAL A 43 -5.11 4.16 22.65
N PRO A 44 -4.19 3.18 22.54
CA PRO A 44 -3.15 2.99 23.54
C PRO A 44 -2.27 4.21 23.82
N LEU A 45 -1.92 5.00 22.79
CA LEU A 45 -1.12 6.21 22.96
C LEU A 45 -1.93 7.36 23.58
N GLU A 46 -3.20 7.50 23.19
CA GLU A 46 -4.13 8.44 23.83
C GLU A 46 -4.24 8.17 25.33
N LEU A 47 -4.45 6.90 25.72
CA LEU A 47 -4.60 6.49 27.13
C LEU A 47 -3.30 6.64 27.94
N ASN A 48 -2.14 6.30 27.38
CA ASN A 48 -0.88 6.29 28.11
C ASN A 48 -0.20 7.66 28.23
N PHE A 49 -0.33 8.51 27.20
CA PHE A 49 0.37 9.79 27.12
C PHE A 49 -0.55 11.00 27.18
N GLY A 50 -1.87 10.81 27.07
CA GLY A 50 -2.84 11.90 26.96
C GLY A 50 -2.71 12.68 25.64
N TRP A 51 -2.06 12.10 24.62
CA TRP A 51 -1.94 12.77 23.30
C TRP A 51 -3.27 12.74 22.58
N ASP A 52 -3.60 13.86 21.93
CA ASP A 52 -4.81 13.92 21.12
C ASP A 52 -4.71 13.12 19.83
N ARG A 53 -5.87 12.71 19.31
CA ARG A 53 -5.95 11.88 18.09
C ARG A 53 -5.42 12.60 16.84
N ALA A 54 -5.51 13.92 16.78
CA ALA A 54 -4.96 14.70 15.66
C ALA A 54 -3.43 14.58 15.63
N THR A 55 -2.78 14.71 16.78
CA THR A 55 -1.32 14.56 16.90
C THR A 55 -0.84 13.15 16.55
N ILE A 56 -1.54 12.12 17.03
CA ILE A 56 -1.20 10.72 16.70
C ILE A 56 -1.43 10.46 15.20
N SER A 57 -2.55 10.92 14.67
CA SER A 57 -2.92 10.77 13.25
C SER A 57 -1.99 11.54 12.32
N PHE A 58 -1.41 12.67 12.77
CA PHE A 58 -0.42 13.42 12.01
C PHE A 58 0.83 12.59 11.73
N ALA A 59 1.33 11.83 12.71
CA ALA A 59 2.44 10.92 12.47
C ALA A 59 2.09 9.84 11.42
N ALA A 60 0.90 9.24 11.51
CA ALA A 60 0.43 8.30 10.50
C ALA A 60 0.34 8.93 9.10
N ALA A 61 -0.18 10.16 9.01
CA ALA A 61 -0.29 10.90 7.76
C ALA A 61 1.08 11.16 7.11
N VAL A 62 2.07 11.60 7.91
CA VAL A 62 3.46 11.79 7.43
C VAL A 62 4.03 10.48 6.92
N GLY A 63 3.83 9.37 7.64
CA GLY A 63 4.30 8.04 7.24
C GLY A 63 3.69 7.56 5.93
N ILE A 64 2.38 7.70 5.78
CA ILE A 64 1.64 7.32 4.56
C ILE A 64 2.11 8.18 3.37
N PHE A 65 2.25 9.48 3.54
CA PHE A 65 2.73 10.37 2.49
C PHE A 65 4.13 10.00 2.03
N LEU A 66 5.06 9.81 2.98
CA LEU A 66 6.44 9.45 2.66
C LEU A 66 6.58 8.05 2.05
N TYR A 67 5.77 7.10 2.50
CA TYR A 67 5.68 5.80 1.84
C TYR A 67 5.41 5.91 0.34
N GLY A 68 4.48 6.78 -0.06
CA GLY A 68 4.18 7.01 -1.48
C GLY A 68 5.27 7.79 -2.20
N LEU A 69 5.75 8.86 -1.56
CA LEU A 69 6.73 9.76 -2.17
C LEU A 69 8.10 9.10 -2.38
N VAL A 70 8.53 8.25 -1.45
CA VAL A 70 9.85 7.59 -1.50
C VAL A 70 9.91 6.48 -2.55
N GLY A 71 8.77 5.86 -2.91
CA GLY A 71 8.72 4.73 -3.83
C GLY A 71 9.49 4.93 -5.16
N PRO A 72 9.26 5.99 -5.94
CA PRO A 72 10.00 6.28 -7.16
C PRO A 72 11.52 6.43 -6.95
N PHE A 73 11.92 7.06 -5.83
CA PHE A 73 13.34 7.23 -5.48
C PHE A 73 13.97 5.91 -5.04
N ALA A 74 13.22 5.07 -4.32
CA ALA A 74 13.67 3.72 -3.96
C ALA A 74 13.91 2.85 -5.20
N ALA A 75 13.07 2.96 -6.24
CA ALA A 75 13.31 2.30 -7.51
C ALA A 75 14.66 2.72 -8.14
N ALA A 76 14.93 4.03 -8.18
CA ALA A 76 16.20 4.55 -8.69
C ALA A 76 17.39 4.08 -7.83
N LEU A 77 17.22 4.03 -6.50
CA LEU A 77 18.24 3.56 -5.58
C LEU A 77 18.53 2.05 -5.79
N MET A 78 17.51 1.22 -5.95
CA MET A 78 17.66 -0.21 -6.29
C MET A 78 18.38 -0.43 -7.61
N MET A 79 18.24 0.48 -8.56
CA MET A 79 18.98 0.41 -9.84
C MET A 79 20.45 0.84 -9.70
N SER A 80 20.76 1.79 -8.83
CA SER A 80 22.10 2.37 -8.67
C SER A 80 22.97 1.58 -7.69
N ILE A 81 22.49 1.34 -6.46
CA ILE A 81 23.27 0.64 -5.41
C ILE A 81 22.86 -0.81 -5.21
N GLY A 82 21.75 -1.24 -5.84
CA GLY A 82 21.26 -2.61 -5.81
C GLY A 82 20.03 -2.82 -4.91
N ILE A 83 19.30 -3.91 -5.17
CA ILE A 83 18.08 -4.28 -4.44
C ILE A 83 18.42 -4.64 -3.00
N ARG A 84 19.42 -5.48 -2.79
CA ARG A 84 19.84 -5.96 -1.47
C ARG A 84 20.20 -4.83 -0.52
N ARG A 85 21.03 -3.87 -0.99
CA ARG A 85 21.45 -2.72 -0.16
C ARG A 85 20.29 -1.80 0.18
N THR A 86 19.42 -1.54 -0.77
CA THR A 86 18.22 -0.72 -0.57
C THR A 86 17.27 -1.38 0.41
N LEU A 87 17.02 -2.69 0.27
CA LEU A 87 16.19 -3.47 1.18
C LEU A 87 16.76 -3.49 2.60
N LEU A 88 18.06 -3.74 2.77
CA LEU A 88 18.74 -3.70 4.07
C LEU A 88 18.65 -2.32 4.72
N GLY A 89 18.88 -1.25 3.95
CA GLY A 89 18.74 0.13 4.44
C GLY A 89 17.33 0.45 4.89
N GLY A 90 16.32 0.07 4.10
CA GLY A 90 14.90 0.25 4.45
C GLY A 90 14.50 -0.51 5.72
N LEU A 91 14.86 -1.80 5.82
CA LEU A 91 14.58 -2.63 6.98
C LEU A 91 15.30 -2.14 8.24
N ALA A 92 16.59 -1.77 8.11
CA ALA A 92 17.37 -1.24 9.23
C ALA A 92 16.79 0.09 9.72
N LEU A 93 16.37 0.96 8.81
CA LEU A 93 15.72 2.24 9.16
C LEU A 93 14.38 2.02 9.86
N MET A 94 13.54 1.11 9.36
CA MET A 94 12.28 0.73 10.02
C MET A 94 12.52 0.15 11.42
N ALA A 95 13.48 -0.77 11.55
CA ALA A 95 13.82 -1.37 12.83
C ALA A 95 14.34 -0.34 13.84
N ALA A 96 15.28 0.51 13.42
CA ALA A 96 15.84 1.55 14.28
C ALA A 96 14.78 2.58 14.69
N ALA A 97 13.93 3.02 13.75
CA ALA A 97 12.85 3.96 14.00
C ALA A 97 11.84 3.41 15.02
N THR A 98 11.32 2.21 14.78
CA THR A 98 10.34 1.59 15.68
C THR A 98 10.95 1.22 17.03
N PHE A 99 12.18 0.70 17.06
CA PHE A 99 12.87 0.38 18.29
C PHE A 99 13.12 1.63 19.15
N SER A 100 13.61 2.73 18.56
CA SER A 100 13.84 3.98 19.28
C SER A 100 12.55 4.58 19.85
N SER A 101 11.38 4.30 19.25
CA SER A 101 10.10 4.77 19.77
C SER A 101 9.70 4.12 21.13
N LEU A 102 10.35 3.03 21.56
CA LEU A 102 10.13 2.46 22.90
C LEU A 102 10.47 3.44 24.04
N TRP A 103 11.32 4.43 23.78
CA TRP A 103 11.69 5.50 24.72
C TRP A 103 11.03 6.84 24.41
N MET A 104 10.00 6.85 23.56
CA MET A 104 9.27 8.08 23.27
C MET A 104 8.54 8.61 24.51
N SER A 105 8.56 9.93 24.68
CA SER A 105 7.90 10.64 25.77
C SER A 105 7.16 11.89 25.30
N LYS A 106 7.44 12.35 24.08
CA LYS A 106 6.85 13.55 23.48
C LYS A 106 6.24 13.23 22.12
N PRO A 107 5.18 13.92 21.70
CA PRO A 107 4.51 13.66 20.41
C PRO A 107 5.47 13.72 19.21
N TRP A 108 6.42 14.65 19.19
CA TRP A 108 7.36 14.78 18.09
C TRP A 108 8.31 13.57 17.95
N HIS A 109 8.58 12.80 19.04
CA HIS A 109 9.31 11.53 18.93
C HIS A 109 8.53 10.53 18.08
N TYR A 110 7.19 10.48 18.26
CA TYR A 110 6.32 9.61 17.48
C TYR A 110 6.26 10.04 16.01
N VAL A 111 6.14 11.36 15.75
CA VAL A 111 6.18 11.90 14.37
C VAL A 111 7.52 11.57 13.69
N LEU A 112 8.64 11.73 14.40
CA LEU A 112 9.96 11.42 13.86
C LEU A 112 10.12 9.93 13.55
N THR A 113 9.75 9.05 14.50
CA THR A 113 9.99 7.62 14.39
C THR A 113 8.98 6.93 13.49
N TRP A 114 7.68 7.10 13.73
CA TRP A 114 6.61 6.46 12.99
C TRP A 114 6.17 7.22 11.73
N GLY A 115 6.28 8.53 11.75
CA GLY A 115 6.02 9.35 10.59
C GLY A 115 7.19 9.38 9.61
N LEU A 116 8.27 10.08 9.99
CA LEU A 116 9.36 10.37 9.05
C LEU A 116 10.21 9.13 8.73
N LEU A 117 10.84 8.53 9.74
CA LEU A 117 11.83 7.46 9.52
C LEU A 117 11.20 6.17 9.04
N SER A 118 10.09 5.73 9.67
CA SER A 118 9.38 4.51 9.23
C SER A 118 8.70 4.70 7.88
N GLY A 119 8.20 5.91 7.57
CA GLY A 119 7.63 6.25 6.28
C GLY A 119 8.66 6.13 5.14
N ILE A 120 9.86 6.69 5.34
CA ILE A 120 10.98 6.54 4.38
C ILE A 120 11.40 5.06 4.26
N GLY A 121 11.58 4.36 5.39
CA GLY A 121 11.98 2.96 5.40
C GLY A 121 10.98 2.05 4.70
N SER A 122 9.67 2.20 5.00
CA SER A 122 8.62 1.41 4.37
C SER A 122 8.44 1.75 2.89
N GLY A 123 8.64 3.01 2.49
CA GLY A 123 8.65 3.42 1.08
C GLY A 123 9.77 2.76 0.28
N ALA A 124 10.93 2.52 0.90
CA ALA A 124 12.01 1.76 0.29
C ALA A 124 11.69 0.26 0.14
N VAL A 125 10.76 -0.28 0.95
CA VAL A 125 10.30 -1.69 0.94
C VAL A 125 8.86 -1.78 0.40
N ALA A 126 8.47 -0.88 -0.50
CA ALA A 126 7.14 -0.85 -1.10
C ALA A 126 6.99 -1.87 -2.24
N SER A 127 5.85 -1.85 -2.91
CA SER A 127 5.55 -2.67 -4.10
C SER A 127 6.62 -2.58 -5.21
N VAL A 128 7.38 -1.50 -5.24
CA VAL A 128 8.54 -1.30 -6.12
C VAL A 128 9.61 -2.39 -5.90
N LEU A 129 9.81 -2.85 -4.66
CA LEU A 129 10.71 -3.97 -4.36
C LEU A 129 10.25 -5.25 -5.06
N GLY A 130 8.94 -5.58 -4.99
CA GLY A 130 8.39 -6.74 -5.69
C GLY A 130 8.64 -6.69 -7.19
N ALA A 131 8.36 -5.55 -7.81
CA ALA A 131 8.60 -5.34 -9.24
C ALA A 131 10.10 -5.45 -9.60
N ALA A 132 11.00 -4.90 -8.78
CA ALA A 132 12.44 -4.98 -8.99
C ALA A 132 12.96 -6.42 -8.91
N VAL A 133 12.48 -7.20 -7.93
CA VAL A 133 12.83 -8.61 -7.76
C VAL A 133 12.32 -9.44 -8.93
N VAL A 134 11.02 -9.32 -9.27
CA VAL A 134 10.42 -10.07 -10.38
C VAL A 134 11.18 -9.82 -11.68
N ASN A 135 11.42 -8.57 -11.99
CA ASN A 135 12.14 -8.20 -13.22
C ASN A 135 13.60 -8.70 -13.25
N ARG A 136 14.25 -8.84 -12.10
CA ARG A 136 15.67 -9.27 -12.02
C ARG A 136 15.83 -10.77 -11.99
N TRP A 137 14.86 -11.50 -11.40
CA TRP A 137 14.99 -12.93 -11.13
C TRP A 137 14.17 -13.82 -12.07
N PHE A 138 13.18 -13.27 -12.80
CA PHE A 138 12.25 -14.03 -13.64
C PHE A 138 12.26 -13.52 -15.09
N ALA A 139 12.43 -14.43 -16.04
CA ALA A 139 12.20 -14.19 -17.46
C ALA A 139 10.76 -14.55 -17.82
N THR A 140 10.22 -15.63 -17.24
CA THR A 140 8.86 -16.11 -17.42
C THR A 140 8.07 -16.07 -16.10
N ARG A 141 6.73 -16.22 -16.15
CA ARG A 141 5.82 -16.23 -14.99
C ARG A 141 5.87 -14.97 -14.11
N GLN A 142 6.31 -13.86 -14.66
CA GLN A 142 6.45 -12.58 -13.93
C GLN A 142 5.13 -12.14 -13.28
N GLY A 143 4.01 -12.28 -14.00
CA GLY A 143 2.68 -11.91 -13.48
C GLY A 143 2.27 -12.73 -12.26
N LEU A 144 2.52 -14.06 -12.29
CA LEU A 144 2.21 -14.96 -11.16
C LEU A 144 3.00 -14.57 -9.91
N VAL A 145 4.31 -14.34 -10.06
CA VAL A 145 5.18 -13.99 -8.92
C VAL A 145 4.85 -12.58 -8.41
N MET A 146 4.55 -11.64 -9.31
CA MET A 146 4.11 -10.31 -8.91
C MET A 146 2.79 -10.35 -8.14
N GLY A 147 1.83 -11.17 -8.60
CA GLY A 147 0.57 -11.40 -7.89
C GLY A 147 0.78 -11.97 -6.49
N LEU A 148 1.66 -12.98 -6.36
CA LEU A 148 2.04 -13.54 -5.06
C LEU A 148 2.67 -12.48 -4.13
N LEU A 149 3.61 -11.68 -4.64
CA LEU A 149 4.25 -10.63 -3.85
C LEU A 149 3.26 -9.49 -3.49
N SER A 150 2.31 -9.19 -4.34
CA SER A 150 1.25 -8.22 -4.03
C SER A 150 0.30 -8.74 -2.94
N ALA A 151 0.00 -10.03 -2.95
CA ALA A 151 -0.81 -10.66 -1.91
C ALA A 151 -0.18 -10.56 -0.51
N SER A 152 1.16 -10.42 -0.41
CA SER A 152 1.84 -10.27 0.88
C SER A 152 1.38 -9.03 1.66
N THR A 153 0.98 -7.97 0.99
CA THR A 153 0.51 -6.74 1.65
C THR A 153 -0.86 -6.93 2.30
N ALA A 154 -1.78 -7.61 1.61
CA ALA A 154 -3.09 -7.96 2.16
C ALA A 154 -2.95 -9.02 3.29
N THR A 155 -2.10 -10.03 3.07
CA THR A 155 -1.79 -11.06 4.08
C THR A 155 -1.15 -10.44 5.33
N GLY A 156 -0.31 -9.41 5.16
CA GLY A 156 0.30 -8.67 6.27
C GLY A 156 -0.75 -8.01 7.15
N ALA A 157 -1.70 -7.30 6.56
CA ALA A 157 -2.80 -6.70 7.32
C ALA A 157 -3.66 -7.77 8.01
N LEU A 158 -4.00 -8.86 7.29
CA LEU A 158 -4.81 -9.96 7.79
C LEU A 158 -4.23 -10.60 9.06
N ILE A 159 -2.93 -10.82 9.10
CA ILE A 159 -2.25 -11.52 10.20
C ILE A 159 -1.86 -10.54 11.32
N PHE A 160 -1.22 -9.42 10.94
CA PHE A 160 -0.66 -8.51 11.94
C PHE A 160 -1.72 -7.72 12.69
N LEU A 161 -2.79 -7.24 12.04
CA LEU A 161 -3.76 -6.38 12.70
C LEU A 161 -4.46 -7.05 13.89
N PRO A 162 -5.05 -8.26 13.79
CA PRO A 162 -5.67 -8.91 14.95
C PRO A 162 -4.65 -9.26 16.05
N PHE A 163 -3.45 -9.70 15.64
CA PHE A 163 -2.39 -10.05 16.58
C PHE A 163 -1.88 -8.81 17.34
N LEU A 164 -1.63 -7.70 16.66
CA LEU A 164 -1.20 -6.46 17.32
C LEU A 164 -2.33 -5.85 18.17
N ALA A 165 -3.58 -5.94 17.72
CA ALA A 165 -4.74 -5.51 18.49
C ALA A 165 -4.91 -6.35 19.75
N TRP A 166 -4.67 -7.65 19.67
CA TRP A 166 -4.65 -8.53 20.84
C TRP A 166 -3.53 -8.15 21.83
N LEU A 167 -2.33 -7.84 21.35
CA LEU A 167 -1.23 -7.34 22.20
C LEU A 167 -1.57 -5.99 22.86
N SER A 168 -2.41 -5.18 22.24
CA SER A 168 -2.80 -3.87 22.75
C SER A 168 -4.06 -3.89 23.62
N HIS A 169 -4.72 -5.04 23.83
CA HIS A 169 -6.05 -5.12 24.49
C HIS A 169 -6.07 -4.59 25.93
N THR A 170 -4.92 -4.59 26.62
CA THR A 170 -4.74 -4.00 27.96
C THR A 170 -4.37 -2.51 27.93
N GLY A 171 -4.42 -1.86 26.76
CA GLY A 171 -3.92 -0.49 26.57
C GLY A 171 -2.38 -0.40 26.46
N ALA A 172 -1.68 -1.52 26.45
CA ALA A 172 -0.21 -1.55 26.38
C ALA A 172 0.28 -1.31 24.94
N TRP A 173 0.98 -0.22 24.71
CA TRP A 173 1.57 0.11 23.42
C TRP A 173 2.96 -0.51 23.20
N ARG A 174 3.76 -0.69 24.27
CA ARG A 174 5.14 -1.20 24.17
C ARG A 174 5.25 -2.60 23.56
N PRO A 175 4.43 -3.60 23.93
CA PRO A 175 4.48 -4.92 23.31
C PRO A 175 4.22 -4.87 21.79
N VAL A 176 3.30 -4.01 21.34
CA VAL A 176 3.00 -3.81 19.91
C VAL A 176 4.24 -3.28 19.20
N VAL A 177 4.83 -2.21 19.70
CA VAL A 177 6.05 -1.59 19.15
C VAL A 177 7.22 -2.56 19.16
N ALA A 178 7.46 -3.28 20.27
CA ALA A 178 8.54 -4.26 20.36
C ALA A 178 8.39 -5.39 19.33
N THR A 179 7.19 -5.90 19.13
CA THR A 179 6.91 -6.95 18.14
C THR A 179 7.24 -6.49 16.73
N VAL A 180 6.78 -5.31 16.33
CA VAL A 180 7.07 -4.75 14.98
C VAL A 180 8.57 -4.48 14.81
N SER A 181 9.22 -3.94 15.84
CA SER A 181 10.66 -3.69 15.83
C SER A 181 11.47 -4.98 15.67
N LEU A 182 11.11 -6.02 16.41
CA LEU A 182 11.77 -7.33 16.33
C LEU A 182 11.53 -7.99 14.97
N ALA A 183 10.33 -7.88 14.41
CA ALA A 183 10.03 -8.42 13.08
C ALA A 183 10.91 -7.74 12.00
N CYS A 184 11.04 -6.42 12.04
CA CYS A 184 11.91 -5.69 11.11
C CYS A 184 13.41 -6.06 11.34
N LEU A 185 13.84 -6.10 12.61
CA LEU A 185 15.22 -6.39 12.99
C LEU A 185 15.62 -7.81 12.61
N ALA A 186 14.76 -8.81 12.81
CA ALA A 186 15.02 -10.20 12.45
C ALA A 186 15.22 -10.41 10.94
N LEU A 187 14.60 -9.59 10.10
CA LEU A 187 14.76 -9.66 8.66
C LEU A 187 16.12 -9.11 8.18
N VAL A 188 16.74 -8.20 8.90
CA VAL A 188 18.04 -7.62 8.50
C VAL A 188 19.11 -8.72 8.32
N PRO A 189 19.41 -9.58 9.30
CA PRO A 189 20.36 -10.65 9.11
C PRO A 189 19.90 -11.68 8.07
N VAL A 190 18.61 -11.99 7.96
CA VAL A 190 18.10 -12.92 6.95
C VAL A 190 18.40 -12.38 5.55
N VAL A 191 18.06 -11.13 5.27
CA VAL A 191 18.37 -10.49 3.98
C VAL A 191 19.88 -10.41 3.75
N ALA A 192 20.65 -10.05 4.79
CA ALA A 192 22.10 -9.95 4.69
C ALA A 192 22.78 -11.30 4.37
N LEU A 193 22.22 -12.40 4.83
CA LEU A 193 22.83 -13.72 4.67
C LEU A 193 22.31 -14.48 3.43
N VAL A 194 21.01 -14.31 3.11
CA VAL A 194 20.30 -15.21 2.19
C VAL A 194 19.95 -14.55 0.85
N PHE A 195 19.90 -13.19 0.79
CA PHE A 195 19.45 -12.48 -0.40
C PHE A 195 20.62 -12.07 -1.30
N PRO A 196 20.89 -12.78 -2.44
CA PRO A 196 21.91 -12.37 -3.41
C PRO A 196 21.38 -11.22 -4.28
N GLU A 197 22.27 -10.38 -4.79
CA GLU A 197 21.88 -9.20 -5.58
C GLU A 197 21.35 -9.59 -6.97
N ARG A 198 21.99 -10.61 -7.60
CA ARG A 198 21.69 -11.07 -8.96
C ARG A 198 21.75 -12.59 -9.05
N PRO A 199 20.98 -13.21 -9.99
CA PRO A 199 21.14 -14.64 -10.26
C PRO A 199 22.60 -15.04 -10.57
N ALA A 200 23.32 -14.23 -11.32
CA ALA A 200 24.71 -14.47 -11.68
C ALA A 200 25.65 -14.55 -10.46
N ASP A 201 25.36 -13.87 -9.35
CA ASP A 201 26.19 -13.89 -8.14
C ASP A 201 26.25 -15.29 -7.50
N ILE A 202 25.26 -16.12 -7.79
CA ILE A 202 25.17 -17.53 -7.34
C ILE A 202 25.33 -18.53 -8.48
N GLY A 203 25.81 -18.08 -9.65
CA GLY A 203 26.07 -18.93 -10.81
C GLY A 203 24.80 -19.47 -11.50
N THR A 204 23.67 -18.78 -11.37
CA THR A 204 22.41 -19.16 -12.03
C THR A 204 21.90 -18.07 -12.97
N ARG A 205 20.96 -18.44 -13.85
CA ARG A 205 20.23 -17.53 -14.73
C ARG A 205 18.89 -17.15 -14.12
N ARG A 206 18.18 -16.20 -14.74
CA ARG A 206 16.81 -15.88 -14.37
C ARG A 206 15.92 -17.13 -14.57
N PHE A 207 14.89 -17.25 -13.77
CA PHE A 207 13.93 -18.35 -13.93
C PHE A 207 13.23 -18.28 -15.28
N GLY A 208 13.32 -19.37 -16.06
CA GLY A 208 12.73 -19.46 -17.41
C GLY A 208 13.54 -18.76 -18.49
N GLU A 209 14.81 -18.44 -18.28
CA GLU A 209 15.75 -17.93 -19.28
C GLU A 209 16.50 -19.10 -19.90
N ASP A 210 16.43 -19.23 -21.22
CA ASP A 210 17.12 -20.27 -21.98
C ASP A 210 18.62 -19.95 -22.19
N ALA A 211 19.39 -20.98 -22.52
CA ALA A 211 20.86 -20.83 -22.69
C ALA A 211 21.22 -19.89 -23.84
N ASP A 212 20.37 -19.83 -24.84
CA ASP A 212 20.58 -19.08 -26.08
C ASP A 212 19.91 -17.69 -26.04
N ASP A 213 19.20 -17.36 -24.96
CA ASP A 213 18.58 -16.03 -24.81
C ASP A 213 19.66 -14.94 -24.77
N PRO A 214 19.51 -13.86 -25.56
CA PRO A 214 20.43 -12.74 -25.48
C PRO A 214 20.37 -12.10 -24.09
N PRO A 215 21.52 -11.63 -23.56
CA PRO A 215 21.50 -10.93 -22.28
C PRO A 215 20.51 -9.77 -22.33
N PRO A 216 19.73 -9.55 -21.25
CA PRO A 216 18.76 -8.48 -21.24
C PRO A 216 19.44 -7.15 -21.59
N PRO A 217 18.84 -6.32 -22.46
CA PRO A 217 19.44 -5.06 -22.85
C PRO A 217 19.79 -4.24 -21.61
N PRO A 218 20.93 -3.53 -21.61
CA PRO A 218 21.28 -2.65 -20.52
C PRO A 218 20.13 -1.69 -20.29
N ARG A 219 19.47 -1.81 -19.14
CA ARG A 219 18.36 -0.93 -18.81
C ARG A 219 18.89 0.50 -18.80
N GLN A 220 18.32 1.33 -19.66
CA GLN A 220 18.50 2.78 -19.54
C GLN A 220 18.11 3.15 -18.10
N ALA A 221 19.06 3.74 -17.37
CA ALA A 221 18.81 4.23 -16.04
C ALA A 221 17.61 5.19 -16.13
N ARG A 222 16.44 4.76 -15.66
CA ARG A 222 15.28 5.64 -15.52
C ARG A 222 15.66 6.64 -14.44
N THR A 223 16.24 7.75 -14.86
CA THR A 223 16.70 8.81 -13.99
C THR A 223 15.49 9.46 -13.31
N ALA A 224 15.67 9.98 -12.11
CA ALA A 224 14.64 10.82 -11.45
C ALA A 224 14.16 11.93 -12.38
N GLY A 225 15.02 12.43 -13.27
CA GLY A 225 14.65 13.41 -14.32
C GLY A 225 13.60 12.90 -15.28
N LEU A 226 13.60 11.63 -15.70
CA LEU A 226 12.56 11.08 -16.57
C LEU A 226 11.21 11.04 -15.86
N ALA A 227 11.18 10.65 -14.58
CA ALA A 227 9.94 10.64 -13.81
C ALA A 227 9.31 12.04 -13.72
N ILE A 228 10.12 13.07 -13.44
CA ILE A 228 9.67 14.47 -13.41
C ILE A 228 9.22 14.93 -14.81
N ALA A 229 9.96 14.61 -15.86
CA ALA A 229 9.59 14.97 -17.23
C ALA A 229 8.24 14.34 -17.64
N VAL A 230 7.99 13.08 -17.27
CA VAL A 230 6.70 12.41 -17.49
C VAL A 230 5.59 13.08 -16.68
N LEU A 231 5.84 13.45 -15.41
CA LEU A 231 4.86 14.20 -14.62
C LEU A 231 4.45 15.49 -15.31
N LEU A 232 5.43 16.30 -15.77
CA LEU A 232 5.17 17.58 -16.41
C LEU A 232 4.39 17.43 -17.73
N ARG A 233 4.65 16.36 -18.50
CA ARG A 233 3.86 16.03 -19.70
C ARG A 233 2.46 15.53 -19.36
N ALA A 234 2.35 14.61 -18.40
CA ALA A 234 1.08 14.05 -17.97
C ALA A 234 0.16 15.13 -17.35
N ALA A 235 0.71 16.03 -16.55
CA ALA A 235 -0.03 17.11 -15.90
C ALA A 235 -0.68 18.11 -16.91
N ARG A 236 -0.21 18.15 -18.15
CA ARG A 236 -0.84 18.94 -19.21
C ARG A 236 -2.10 18.30 -19.80
N ARG A 237 -2.39 17.04 -19.45
CA ARG A 237 -3.54 16.30 -19.99
C ARG A 237 -4.66 16.18 -18.96
N PRO A 238 -5.90 16.59 -19.26
CA PRO A 238 -7.02 16.55 -18.30
C PRO A 238 -7.27 15.15 -17.71
N VAL A 239 -7.02 14.09 -18.48
CA VAL A 239 -7.17 12.71 -18.03
C VAL A 239 -6.24 12.38 -16.85
N PHE A 240 -5.06 13.00 -16.77
CA PHE A 240 -4.17 12.83 -15.63
C PHE A 240 -4.84 13.31 -14.33
N TRP A 241 -5.41 14.50 -14.34
CA TRP A 241 -6.07 15.09 -13.16
C TRP A 241 -7.35 14.36 -12.79
N LEU A 242 -8.08 13.84 -13.78
CA LEU A 242 -9.23 12.97 -13.53
C LEU A 242 -8.80 11.71 -12.76
N LEU A 243 -7.78 11.00 -13.24
CA LEU A 243 -7.29 9.78 -12.60
C LEU A 243 -6.59 10.08 -11.27
N PHE A 244 -5.80 11.16 -11.19
CA PHE A 244 -5.14 11.60 -9.97
C PHE A 244 -6.17 11.97 -8.89
N GLY A 245 -7.18 12.76 -9.23
CA GLY A 245 -8.22 13.21 -8.29
C GLY A 245 -9.11 12.06 -7.80
N THR A 246 -9.55 11.18 -8.69
CA THR A 246 -10.33 10.00 -8.29
C THR A 246 -9.50 9.03 -7.47
N PHE A 247 -8.23 8.84 -7.80
CA PHE A 247 -7.36 7.98 -7.03
C PHE A 247 -6.90 8.61 -5.70
N PHE A 248 -6.85 9.94 -5.62
CA PHE A 248 -6.74 10.67 -4.34
C PHE A 248 -7.92 10.33 -3.42
N VAL A 249 -9.16 10.35 -3.94
CA VAL A 249 -10.35 9.95 -3.19
C VAL A 249 -10.30 8.48 -2.78
N CYS A 250 -9.74 7.60 -3.62
CA CYS A 250 -9.50 6.22 -3.24
C CYS A 250 -8.61 6.12 -1.99
N GLY A 251 -7.45 6.78 -1.99
CA GLY A 251 -6.55 6.80 -0.84
C GLY A 251 -7.18 7.40 0.41
N LEU A 252 -7.91 8.51 0.23
CA LEU A 252 -8.63 9.19 1.29
C LEU A 252 -9.61 8.25 2.00
N THR A 253 -10.41 7.50 1.24
CA THR A 253 -11.44 6.60 1.77
C THR A 253 -10.88 5.30 2.32
N THR A 254 -9.84 4.73 1.72
CA THR A 254 -9.27 3.44 2.11
C THR A 254 -8.19 3.58 3.20
N ASN A 255 -6.94 3.76 2.84
CA ASN A 255 -5.81 3.76 3.77
C ASN A 255 -5.87 4.92 4.77
N GLY A 256 -6.35 6.08 4.32
CA GLY A 256 -6.42 7.29 5.15
C GLY A 256 -7.48 7.18 6.24
N LEU A 257 -8.74 6.97 5.86
CA LEU A 257 -9.84 6.92 6.80
C LEU A 257 -9.98 5.53 7.43
N VAL A 258 -10.39 4.54 6.63
CA VAL A 258 -10.72 3.21 7.17
C VAL A 258 -9.48 2.50 7.71
N GLY A 259 -8.37 2.48 6.97
CA GLY A 259 -7.13 1.82 7.41
C GLY A 259 -6.53 2.42 8.68
N THR A 260 -6.71 3.72 8.92
CA THR A 260 -6.12 4.41 10.09
C THR A 260 -7.08 4.51 11.26
N HIS A 261 -8.36 4.77 11.02
CA HIS A 261 -9.31 5.15 12.08
C HIS A 261 -10.39 4.11 12.40
N MET A 262 -10.54 3.04 11.60
CA MET A 262 -11.63 2.06 11.79
C MET A 262 -11.61 1.42 13.17
N ILE A 263 -10.43 1.06 13.70
CA ILE A 263 -10.31 0.45 15.04
C ILE A 263 -10.77 1.44 16.12
N ALA A 264 -10.32 2.70 16.03
CA ALA A 264 -10.70 3.74 16.97
C ALA A 264 -12.18 4.11 16.86
N PHE A 265 -12.72 4.17 15.64
CA PHE A 265 -14.13 4.44 15.38
C PHE A 265 -15.04 3.31 15.92
N CYS A 266 -14.69 2.07 15.69
CA CYS A 266 -15.37 0.92 16.27
C CYS A 266 -15.31 0.95 17.82
N GLY A 267 -14.14 1.32 18.38
CA GLY A 267 -13.95 1.46 19.82
C GLY A 267 -14.86 2.54 20.43
N ASP A 268 -15.03 3.69 19.76
CA ASP A 268 -15.97 4.74 20.18
C ASP A 268 -17.44 4.26 20.19
N ASN A 269 -17.74 3.18 19.45
CA ASN A 269 -19.07 2.55 19.39
C ASN A 269 -19.16 1.22 20.18
N GLY A 270 -18.23 0.96 21.11
CA GLY A 270 -18.27 -0.19 22.01
C GLY A 270 -17.75 -1.51 21.42
N VAL A 271 -17.17 -1.51 20.21
CA VAL A 271 -16.58 -2.70 19.59
C VAL A 271 -15.14 -2.88 20.09
N THR A 272 -14.78 -4.09 20.49
CA THR A 272 -13.43 -4.36 20.98
C THR A 272 -12.37 -4.16 19.89
N PRO A 273 -11.12 -3.75 20.23
CA PRO A 273 -10.05 -3.56 19.28
C PRO A 273 -9.75 -4.81 18.43
N VAL A 274 -9.84 -5.99 19.03
CA VAL A 274 -9.62 -7.28 18.35
C VAL A 274 -10.70 -7.54 17.30
N ALA A 275 -11.98 -7.30 17.65
CA ALA A 275 -13.08 -7.45 16.70
C ALA A 275 -12.98 -6.44 15.53
N ALA A 276 -12.64 -5.17 15.84
CA ALA A 276 -12.43 -4.15 14.83
C ALA A 276 -11.24 -4.47 13.90
N ALA A 277 -10.14 -4.98 14.44
CA ALA A 277 -9.02 -5.47 13.65
C ALA A 277 -9.39 -6.70 12.80
N GLY A 278 -10.24 -7.58 13.33
CA GLY A 278 -10.84 -8.70 12.58
C GLY A 278 -11.65 -8.25 11.39
N LEU A 279 -12.43 -7.16 11.51
CA LEU A 279 -13.16 -6.57 10.38
C LEU A 279 -12.21 -6.07 9.28
N LEU A 280 -11.12 -5.39 9.65
CA LEU A 280 -10.12 -4.95 8.67
C LEU A 280 -9.42 -6.14 8.00
N SER A 281 -9.18 -7.22 8.73
CA SER A 281 -8.65 -8.46 8.18
C SER A 281 -9.64 -9.10 7.20
N LEU A 282 -10.93 -9.14 7.54
CA LEU A 282 -11.99 -9.63 6.68
C LEU A 282 -12.09 -8.80 5.39
N MET A 283 -11.98 -7.47 5.50
CA MET A 283 -11.90 -6.60 4.32
C MET A 283 -10.71 -6.95 3.44
N GLY A 284 -9.53 -7.20 4.02
CA GLY A 284 -8.34 -7.63 3.27
C GLY A 284 -8.51 -8.97 2.56
N PHE A 285 -9.24 -9.92 3.16
CA PHE A 285 -9.59 -11.18 2.51
C PHE A 285 -10.49 -10.96 1.29
N PHE A 286 -11.56 -10.17 1.46
CA PHE A 286 -12.48 -9.87 0.35
C PHE A 286 -11.84 -8.96 -0.72
N ASP A 287 -10.84 -8.15 -0.37
CA ASP A 287 -10.06 -7.37 -1.33
C ASP A 287 -9.34 -8.26 -2.35
N LEU A 288 -8.79 -9.39 -1.94
CA LEU A 288 -8.17 -10.35 -2.88
C LEU A 288 -9.18 -10.84 -3.93
N LEU A 289 -10.40 -11.15 -3.50
CA LEU A 289 -11.48 -11.59 -4.40
C LEU A 289 -11.95 -10.43 -5.28
N GLY A 290 -12.19 -9.27 -4.70
CA GLY A 290 -12.67 -8.07 -5.38
C GLY A 290 -11.69 -7.55 -6.43
N THR A 291 -10.40 -7.46 -6.10
CA THR A 291 -9.35 -7.01 -7.03
C THR A 291 -9.16 -8.00 -8.18
N THR A 292 -9.24 -9.32 -7.91
CA THR A 292 -9.19 -10.35 -8.95
C THR A 292 -10.39 -10.25 -9.89
N ALA A 293 -11.58 -10.13 -9.35
CA ALA A 293 -12.81 -9.94 -10.11
C ALA A 293 -12.78 -8.63 -10.92
N SER A 294 -12.29 -7.52 -10.31
CA SER A 294 -12.13 -6.23 -10.99
C SER A 294 -11.15 -6.32 -12.18
N SER A 295 -10.05 -7.05 -12.04
CA SER A 295 -9.10 -7.27 -13.13
C SER A 295 -9.80 -7.95 -14.31
N TRP A 296 -10.55 -9.02 -14.03
CA TRP A 296 -11.32 -9.76 -15.05
C TRP A 296 -12.43 -8.91 -15.69
N LEU A 297 -13.15 -8.09 -14.89
CA LEU A 297 -14.17 -7.16 -15.39
C LEU A 297 -13.56 -6.05 -16.25
N THR A 298 -12.37 -5.55 -15.87
CA THR A 298 -11.65 -4.50 -16.58
C THR A 298 -11.27 -4.92 -18.01
N ASP A 299 -11.04 -6.21 -18.26
CA ASP A 299 -10.77 -6.69 -19.61
C ASP A 299 -12.02 -6.72 -20.50
N ARG A 300 -13.21 -6.84 -19.91
CA ARG A 300 -14.48 -7.05 -20.62
C ARG A 300 -15.38 -5.82 -20.68
N HIS A 301 -15.21 -4.88 -19.78
CA HIS A 301 -16.08 -3.70 -19.65
C HIS A 301 -15.29 -2.40 -19.76
N ASP A 302 -16.00 -1.30 -19.97
CA ASP A 302 -15.41 0.04 -19.94
C ASP A 302 -14.87 0.34 -18.55
N PRO A 303 -13.54 0.57 -18.40
CA PRO A 303 -12.92 0.84 -17.10
C PRO A 303 -13.54 2.04 -16.36
N ARG A 304 -14.06 3.04 -17.09
CA ARG A 304 -14.69 4.21 -16.46
C ARG A 304 -16.00 3.86 -15.79
N ARG A 305 -16.82 3.01 -16.43
CA ARG A 305 -18.09 2.54 -15.84
C ARG A 305 -17.85 1.73 -14.57
N LEU A 306 -16.79 0.90 -14.57
CA LEU A 306 -16.38 0.16 -13.37
C LEU A 306 -15.98 1.12 -12.25
N LEU A 307 -15.18 2.15 -12.54
CA LEU A 307 -14.80 3.14 -11.55
C LEU A 307 -16.00 3.92 -10.99
N VAL A 308 -17.01 4.26 -11.82
CA VAL A 308 -18.26 4.88 -11.36
C VAL A 308 -18.96 3.99 -10.33
N ALA A 309 -19.09 2.68 -10.64
CA ALA A 309 -19.73 1.73 -9.74
C ALA A 309 -18.95 1.59 -8.41
N TYR A 310 -17.63 1.44 -8.48
CA TYR A 310 -16.78 1.28 -7.31
C TYR A 310 -16.80 2.52 -6.41
N TYR A 311 -16.54 3.71 -6.95
CA TYR A 311 -16.58 4.94 -6.14
C TYR A 311 -17.97 5.25 -5.59
N GLY A 312 -19.04 4.94 -6.36
CA GLY A 312 -20.43 5.12 -5.92
C GLY A 312 -20.77 4.19 -4.76
N LEU A 313 -20.47 2.89 -4.87
CA LEU A 313 -20.72 1.89 -3.84
C LEU A 313 -19.91 2.19 -2.57
N ARG A 314 -18.63 2.48 -2.71
CA ARG A 314 -17.73 2.88 -1.62
C ARG A 314 -18.24 4.12 -0.90
N GLY A 315 -18.58 5.16 -1.66
CA GLY A 315 -19.09 6.40 -1.10
C GLY A 315 -20.38 6.20 -0.32
N ALA A 316 -21.35 5.47 -0.90
CA ALA A 316 -22.61 5.16 -0.25
C ALA A 316 -22.41 4.33 1.04
N SER A 317 -21.54 3.31 1.00
CA SER A 317 -21.26 2.47 2.19
C SER A 317 -20.61 3.25 3.33
N LEU A 318 -19.71 4.21 3.02
CA LEU A 318 -19.09 5.07 4.04
C LEU A 318 -20.05 6.07 4.64
N VAL A 319 -20.96 6.64 3.82
CA VAL A 319 -22.03 7.52 4.35
C VAL A 319 -22.97 6.73 5.27
N ALA A 320 -23.29 5.49 4.90
CA ALA A 320 -24.21 4.66 5.67
C ALA A 320 -23.61 4.13 6.99
N LEU A 321 -22.28 3.84 7.01
CA LEU A 321 -21.62 3.16 8.13
C LEU A 321 -21.86 3.80 9.51
N PRO A 322 -21.80 5.13 9.71
CA PRO A 322 -22.05 5.73 11.02
C PRO A 322 -23.49 5.59 11.53
N PHE A 323 -24.42 5.20 10.69
CA PHE A 323 -25.86 5.14 10.98
C PHE A 323 -26.42 3.72 11.08
N ILE A 324 -25.58 2.69 10.88
CA ILE A 324 -25.97 1.29 11.09
C ILE A 324 -25.73 0.87 12.54
N ASN A 325 -26.31 -0.24 12.95
CA ASN A 325 -26.00 -0.84 14.25
C ASN A 325 -24.58 -1.41 14.25
N PHE A 326 -23.84 -1.16 15.34
CA PHE A 326 -22.47 -1.68 15.51
C PHE A 326 -22.47 -3.11 16.07
N ASP A 327 -23.34 -3.96 15.55
CA ASP A 327 -23.35 -5.40 15.81
C ASP A 327 -22.52 -6.20 14.78
N ALA A 328 -22.25 -7.45 15.11
CA ALA A 328 -21.42 -8.31 14.29
C ALA A 328 -21.96 -8.51 12.87
N THR A 329 -23.28 -8.56 12.69
CA THR A 329 -23.90 -8.82 11.38
C THR A 329 -23.74 -7.64 10.44
N HIS A 330 -24.13 -6.43 10.87
CA HIS A 330 -24.06 -5.23 10.05
C HIS A 330 -22.61 -4.86 9.72
N LEU A 331 -21.70 -4.97 10.70
CA LEU A 331 -20.28 -4.72 10.48
C LEU A 331 -19.64 -5.76 9.54
N THR A 332 -20.05 -7.02 9.62
CA THR A 332 -19.58 -8.06 8.69
C THR A 332 -20.06 -7.77 7.25
N VAL A 333 -21.34 -7.41 7.07
CA VAL A 333 -21.87 -7.03 5.75
C VAL A 333 -21.11 -5.83 5.17
N PHE A 334 -20.88 -4.81 6.00
CA PHE A 334 -20.05 -3.67 5.59
C PHE A 334 -18.65 -4.11 5.20
N ALA A 335 -17.99 -4.96 6.00
CA ALA A 335 -16.64 -5.43 5.74
C ALA A 335 -16.52 -6.23 4.42
N VAL A 336 -17.54 -7.03 4.10
CA VAL A 336 -17.61 -7.78 2.83
C VAL A 336 -17.74 -6.82 1.65
N ILE A 337 -18.74 -5.93 1.68
CA ILE A 337 -19.01 -4.99 0.57
C ILE A 337 -17.83 -4.06 0.36
N TYR A 338 -17.33 -3.47 1.44
CA TYR A 338 -16.21 -2.53 1.40
C TYR A 338 -14.89 -3.21 1.01
N GLY A 339 -14.66 -4.45 1.51
CA GLY A 339 -13.49 -5.24 1.17
C GLY A 339 -13.43 -5.62 -0.31
N LEU A 340 -14.54 -6.06 -0.91
CA LEU A 340 -14.62 -6.35 -2.34
C LEU A 340 -14.24 -5.15 -3.22
N ASP A 341 -14.42 -3.93 -2.70
CA ASP A 341 -14.12 -2.68 -3.40
C ASP A 341 -12.77 -2.05 -3.01
N TRP A 342 -12.07 -2.55 -1.97
CA TRP A 342 -10.91 -1.86 -1.36
C TRP A 342 -9.85 -1.42 -2.38
N ILE A 343 -9.30 -2.34 -3.18
CA ILE A 343 -8.32 -2.06 -4.24
C ILE A 343 -8.92 -2.29 -5.65
N ALA A 344 -10.19 -2.62 -5.76
CA ALA A 344 -10.84 -2.90 -7.03
C ALA A 344 -10.76 -1.76 -8.06
N THR A 345 -10.51 -0.52 -7.61
CA THR A 345 -10.29 0.65 -8.46
C THR A 345 -8.92 0.67 -9.16
N VAL A 346 -7.95 -0.16 -8.74
CA VAL A 346 -6.58 -0.15 -9.29
C VAL A 346 -6.53 -0.68 -10.74
N PRO A 347 -7.06 -1.88 -11.08
CA PRO A 347 -6.97 -2.40 -12.44
C PRO A 347 -7.54 -1.46 -13.51
N PRO A 348 -8.76 -0.91 -13.36
CA PRO A 348 -9.31 0.01 -14.35
C PRO A 348 -8.54 1.34 -14.42
N THR A 349 -7.98 1.84 -13.30
CA THR A 349 -7.15 3.05 -13.30
C THR A 349 -5.84 2.83 -14.05
N VAL A 350 -5.17 1.69 -13.84
CA VAL A 350 -3.95 1.31 -14.58
C VAL A 350 -4.23 1.19 -16.08
N LYS A 351 -5.34 0.55 -16.45
CA LYS A 351 -5.73 0.42 -17.88
C LYS A 351 -5.94 1.78 -18.52
N LEU A 352 -6.66 2.68 -17.85
CA LEU A 352 -6.89 4.04 -18.36
C LEU A 352 -5.59 4.86 -18.43
N ALA A 353 -4.70 4.73 -17.47
CA ALA A 353 -3.39 5.38 -17.51
C ALA A 353 -2.54 4.87 -18.69
N ASN A 354 -2.48 3.56 -18.92
CA ASN A 354 -1.77 2.97 -20.06
C ASN A 354 -2.38 3.40 -21.40
N GLN A 355 -3.71 3.42 -21.51
CA GLN A 355 -4.40 3.91 -22.72
C GLN A 355 -4.14 5.40 -22.98
N ALA A 356 -4.04 6.20 -21.93
CA ALA A 356 -3.83 7.64 -22.06
C ALA A 356 -2.37 8.02 -22.35
N PHE A 357 -1.40 7.32 -21.77
CA PHE A 357 0.01 7.71 -21.76
C PHE A 357 0.94 6.73 -22.50
N GLY A 358 0.40 5.62 -23.05
CA GLY A 358 1.17 4.65 -23.84
C GLY A 358 2.37 4.08 -23.04
N GLU A 359 3.57 4.17 -23.60
CA GLU A 359 4.80 3.68 -22.97
C GLU A 359 5.14 4.40 -21.66
N GLU A 360 4.67 5.63 -21.46
CA GLU A 360 4.83 6.40 -20.23
C GLU A 360 3.78 6.05 -19.17
N GLY A 361 2.76 5.24 -19.52
CA GLY A 361 1.65 4.85 -18.65
C GLY A 361 2.07 4.36 -17.26
N PRO A 362 3.02 3.44 -17.13
CA PRO A 362 3.48 2.97 -15.83
C PRO A 362 4.09 4.06 -14.94
N ILE A 363 4.78 5.04 -15.53
CA ILE A 363 5.36 6.17 -14.77
C ILE A 363 4.26 7.16 -14.39
N ALA A 364 3.35 7.45 -15.32
CA ALA A 364 2.19 8.31 -15.05
C ALA A 364 1.30 7.71 -13.95
N PHE A 365 1.08 6.39 -13.96
CA PHE A 365 0.37 5.69 -12.88
C PHE A 365 1.11 5.80 -11.54
N GLY A 366 2.44 5.76 -11.52
CA GLY A 366 3.23 6.01 -10.31
C GLY A 366 2.91 7.37 -9.68
N TRP A 367 2.74 8.41 -10.47
CA TRP A 367 2.31 9.73 -9.96
C TRP A 367 0.84 9.77 -9.55
N ILE A 368 -0.03 9.05 -10.24
CA ILE A 368 -1.44 8.87 -9.82
C ILE A 368 -1.48 8.16 -8.46
N LEU A 369 -0.63 7.16 -8.23
CA LEU A 369 -0.48 6.48 -6.94
C LEU A 369 0.07 7.43 -5.85
N THR A 370 0.94 8.38 -6.19
CA THR A 370 1.35 9.43 -5.25
C THR A 370 0.15 10.29 -4.83
N GLY A 371 -0.78 10.56 -5.75
CA GLY A 371 -2.06 11.20 -5.44
C GLY A 371 -2.89 10.40 -4.44
N HIS A 372 -2.95 9.08 -4.59
CA HIS A 372 -3.62 8.18 -3.64
C HIS A 372 -3.00 8.30 -2.23
N GLN A 373 -1.69 8.28 -2.11
CA GLN A 373 -1.03 8.40 -0.81
C GLN A 373 -1.21 9.80 -0.19
N LEU A 374 -1.26 10.84 -1.03
CA LEU A 374 -1.59 12.19 -0.57
C LEU A 374 -3.03 12.25 -0.01
N GLY A 375 -4.00 11.66 -0.72
CA GLY A 375 -5.38 11.57 -0.24
C GLY A 375 -5.48 10.79 1.07
N ALA A 376 -4.75 9.69 1.18
CA ALA A 376 -4.68 8.89 2.40
C ALA A 376 -4.08 9.69 3.57
N ALA A 377 -3.02 10.46 3.34
CA ALA A 377 -2.42 11.31 4.36
C ALA A 377 -3.38 12.42 4.83
N VAL A 378 -4.07 13.07 3.88
CA VAL A 378 -5.09 14.11 4.19
C VAL A 378 -6.20 13.54 5.06
N ALA A 379 -6.72 12.35 4.74
CA ALA A 379 -7.79 11.75 5.53
C ALA A 379 -7.28 11.21 6.88
N ALA A 380 -6.08 10.63 6.92
CA ALA A 380 -5.50 10.15 8.17
C ALA A 380 -5.40 11.30 9.21
N PHE A 381 -4.86 12.45 8.82
CA PHE A 381 -4.80 13.61 9.71
C PHE A 381 -6.17 14.26 9.90
N GLY A 382 -6.91 14.52 8.82
CA GLY A 382 -8.17 15.25 8.83
C GLY A 382 -9.26 14.56 9.65
N ALA A 383 -9.36 13.22 9.61
CA ALA A 383 -10.31 12.48 10.42
C ALA A 383 -9.98 12.53 11.92
N GLY A 384 -8.70 12.50 12.28
CA GLY A 384 -8.25 12.71 13.66
C GLY A 384 -8.59 14.11 14.18
N LEU A 385 -8.36 15.12 13.34
CA LEU A 385 -8.68 16.52 13.66
C LEU A 385 -10.19 16.73 13.82
N LEU A 386 -11.01 16.21 12.89
CA LEU A 386 -12.47 16.28 12.99
C LEU A 386 -12.97 15.57 14.25
N ARG A 387 -12.44 14.38 14.56
CA ARG A 387 -12.80 13.65 15.78
C ARG A 387 -12.49 14.46 17.05
N GLN A 388 -11.34 15.12 17.09
CA GLN A 388 -10.93 15.97 18.20
C GLN A 388 -11.86 17.19 18.36
N GLN A 389 -12.23 17.85 17.27
CA GLN A 389 -13.05 19.05 17.29
C GLN A 389 -14.53 18.78 17.54
N THR A 390 -15.06 17.68 16.99
CA THR A 390 -16.52 17.39 17.04
C THR A 390 -16.91 16.33 18.07
N GLY A 391 -15.92 15.65 18.66
CA GLY A 391 -16.17 14.51 19.54
C GLY A 391 -16.59 13.22 18.82
N SER A 392 -16.68 13.21 17.47
CA SER A 392 -17.21 12.10 16.68
C SER A 392 -16.47 11.91 15.37
N TYR A 393 -16.40 10.66 14.88
CA TYR A 393 -15.92 10.34 13.53
C TYR A 393 -17.00 10.50 12.44
N VAL A 394 -18.28 10.65 12.80
CA VAL A 394 -19.38 10.75 11.83
C VAL A 394 -19.11 11.77 10.73
N PRO A 395 -18.66 13.02 11.03
CA PRO A 395 -18.37 13.99 9.98
C PRO A 395 -17.27 13.53 9.01
N ALA A 396 -16.25 12.81 9.50
CA ALA A 396 -15.15 12.32 8.67
C ALA A 396 -15.63 11.22 7.70
N PHE A 397 -16.43 10.26 8.17
CA PHE A 397 -16.96 9.19 7.34
C PHE A 397 -17.96 9.72 6.30
N VAL A 398 -18.88 10.63 6.70
CA VAL A 398 -19.85 11.24 5.79
C VAL A 398 -19.14 12.09 4.72
N ALA A 399 -18.16 12.92 5.10
CA ALA A 399 -17.41 13.74 4.15
C ALA A 399 -16.62 12.87 3.15
N ALA A 400 -15.93 11.84 3.64
CA ALA A 400 -15.18 10.93 2.77
C ALA A 400 -16.11 10.14 1.83
N GLY A 401 -17.26 9.67 2.33
CA GLY A 401 -18.25 8.99 1.52
C GLY A 401 -18.86 9.91 0.45
N ALA A 402 -19.16 11.17 0.82
CA ALA A 402 -19.62 12.17 -0.15
C ALA A 402 -18.60 12.45 -1.24
N MET A 403 -17.31 12.52 -0.89
CA MET A 403 -16.23 12.64 -1.90
C MET A 403 -16.17 11.42 -2.82
N GLY A 404 -16.44 10.20 -2.32
CA GLY A 404 -16.56 9.00 -3.14
C GLY A 404 -17.71 9.12 -4.17
N VAL A 405 -18.88 9.54 -3.73
CA VAL A 405 -20.04 9.77 -4.61
C VAL A 405 -19.75 10.87 -5.63
N LEU A 406 -19.10 11.96 -5.22
CA LEU A 406 -18.68 13.04 -6.14
C LEU A 406 -17.69 12.53 -7.19
N ALA A 407 -16.70 11.71 -6.79
CA ALA A 407 -15.75 11.10 -7.74
C ALA A 407 -16.48 10.22 -8.76
N ALA A 408 -17.48 9.43 -8.34
CA ALA A 408 -18.35 8.67 -9.26
C ALA A 408 -19.10 9.59 -10.22
N GLY A 409 -19.64 10.71 -9.73
CA GLY A 409 -20.32 11.71 -10.56
C GLY A 409 -19.41 12.34 -11.61
N VAL A 410 -18.21 12.75 -11.24
CA VAL A 410 -17.20 13.32 -12.17
C VAL A 410 -16.82 12.30 -13.24
N LEU A 411 -16.60 11.03 -12.86
CA LEU A 411 -16.33 9.95 -13.82
C LEU A 411 -17.51 9.72 -14.77
N TRP A 412 -18.72 9.71 -14.25
CA TRP A 412 -19.96 9.59 -15.05
C TRP A 412 -20.07 10.71 -16.10
N LEU A 413 -19.86 11.96 -15.70
CA LEU A 413 -19.86 13.10 -16.62
C LEU A 413 -18.76 12.97 -17.69
N SER A 414 -17.58 12.44 -17.33
CA SER A 414 -16.50 12.20 -18.29
C SER A 414 -16.82 11.15 -19.36
N ILE A 415 -17.78 10.26 -19.11
CA ILE A 415 -18.28 9.28 -20.08
C ILE A 415 -19.26 9.96 -21.05
N ARG A 416 -20.18 10.78 -20.52
CA ARG A 416 -21.22 11.46 -21.33
C ARG A 416 -20.64 12.51 -22.28
N GLY A 417 -19.55 13.16 -21.94
CA GLY A 417 -18.90 14.18 -22.79
C GLY A 417 -18.16 13.63 -24.01
N ARG A 418 -18.10 12.32 -24.22
CA ARG A 418 -17.55 11.70 -25.43
C ARG A 418 -18.71 11.35 -26.38
N THR A 419 -18.89 12.15 -27.41
CA THR A 419 -19.65 11.73 -28.60
C THR A 419 -19.04 10.43 -29.12
N PRO A 420 -19.82 9.37 -29.44
CA PRO A 420 -19.28 8.18 -30.10
C PRO A 420 -18.55 8.64 -31.36
N ALA A 421 -17.28 8.21 -31.54
CA ALA A 421 -16.67 8.34 -32.84
C ALA A 421 -17.59 7.65 -33.85
N PRO A 422 -17.91 8.27 -35.02
CA PRO A 422 -18.68 7.60 -36.03
C PRO A 422 -18.01 6.28 -36.35
N ALA A 423 -18.80 5.20 -36.33
CA ALA A 423 -18.34 3.88 -36.74
C ALA A 423 -17.70 4.07 -38.09
N ALA A 424 -16.38 3.82 -38.23
CA ALA A 424 -15.76 3.71 -39.51
C ALA A 424 -16.54 2.63 -40.26
N GLU A 425 -17.27 3.05 -41.30
CA GLU A 425 -17.95 2.19 -42.22
C GLU A 425 -16.93 1.14 -42.69
N ALA A 426 -17.20 -0.10 -42.35
CA ALA A 426 -16.50 -1.23 -42.92
C ALA A 426 -16.87 -1.25 -44.42
N ALA A 427 -15.94 -0.80 -45.26
CA ALA A 427 -15.91 -1.03 -46.69
C ALA A 427 -14.88 -2.11 -47.01
#